data_acf7ee41d3bff01aef9f8c20cd7cb7c3
#
_entry.id   acf7ee41d3bff01aef9f8c20cd7cb7c3
#
_cell.length_a   1.000
_cell.length_b   1.000
_cell.length_c   1.000
_cell.angle_alpha   90.00
_cell.angle_beta   90.00
_cell.angle_gamma   90.00
#
_symmetry.space_group_name_H-M   'P 1'
#
loop_
_entity.id
_entity.type
_entity.pdbx_description
1 polymer ?
#
loop_
_entity_poly.entity_id
_entity_poly.type
_entity_poly.pdbx_seq_one_letter_code
_entity_poly.pdbx_strand_id
1 'polypeptide(L)'
;MKDMIRLTDYKADDLYDIFKLTDEVRQGKYQDLLKGKSAILFFPNSSIRTIVTFEKGIYLLGGQPILFSTETLDKKEDLRDVCGYLNHWADIVIARHKDIHLLEKMAEYLEVPVINAMTDVNHPCEMLTDMYALSKIRKDFTKDRFLFVGGKGNIGLAWQEASRVMGFELQQCCGQGYEMGGLMSYNNIYDAVVGKDIVCTDSLPASALTDFKECQVTTAAMKMANEDAILNPCPPFYRGEEVSKEVMESKNIF
;
A
#
# COMPACT_ATOMS: atom_id res chain seq x y z
N MET A 1 -11.23 -1.37 19.83
CA MET A 1 -11.08 -0.74 18.49
C MET A 1 -10.13 -1.62 17.73
N LYS A 2 -10.26 -1.76 16.40
CA LYS A 2 -9.47 -2.76 15.65
C LYS A 2 -8.23 -2.11 15.06
N ASP A 3 -7.07 -2.76 15.22
CA ASP A 3 -5.81 -2.34 14.61
C ASP A 3 -5.83 -2.62 13.10
N MET A 4 -5.02 -1.89 12.32
CA MET A 4 -4.80 -2.13 10.89
C MET A 4 -3.32 -2.49 10.66
N ILE A 5 -2.95 -3.75 10.97
CA ILE A 5 -1.57 -4.23 10.80
C ILE A 5 -1.43 -4.99 9.48
N ARG A 6 -2.40 -5.86 9.15
CA ARG A 6 -2.44 -6.65 7.92
C ARG A 6 -3.83 -6.59 7.29
N LEU A 7 -3.91 -6.62 5.98
CA LEU A 7 -5.22 -6.75 5.31
C LEU A 7 -5.88 -8.09 5.63
N THR A 8 -5.10 -9.14 5.84
CA THR A 8 -5.60 -10.48 6.19
C THR A 8 -6.29 -10.55 7.55
N ASP A 9 -6.18 -9.51 8.39
CA ASP A 9 -6.94 -9.40 9.64
C ASP A 9 -8.40 -8.97 9.41
N TYR A 10 -8.76 -8.65 8.17
CA TYR A 10 -10.06 -8.14 7.74
C TYR A 10 -10.71 -9.07 6.73
N LYS A 11 -12.04 -8.97 6.63
CA LYS A 11 -12.83 -9.59 5.55
C LYS A 11 -13.08 -8.58 4.44
N ALA A 12 -13.45 -9.05 3.26
CA ALA A 12 -13.79 -8.17 2.13
C ALA A 12 -14.87 -7.15 2.50
N ASP A 13 -15.90 -7.57 3.23
CA ASP A 13 -17.00 -6.68 3.67
C ASP A 13 -16.48 -5.54 4.55
N ASP A 14 -15.52 -5.81 5.46
CA ASP A 14 -14.90 -4.78 6.29
C ASP A 14 -14.18 -3.72 5.43
N LEU A 15 -13.52 -4.16 4.33
CA LEU A 15 -12.83 -3.25 3.41
C LEU A 15 -13.82 -2.42 2.58
N TYR A 16 -14.93 -3.02 2.15
CA TYR A 16 -16.01 -2.27 1.49
C TYR A 16 -16.67 -1.25 2.43
N ASP A 17 -16.81 -1.54 3.71
CA ASP A 17 -17.29 -0.57 4.70
C ASP A 17 -16.30 0.61 4.87
N ILE A 18 -14.99 0.35 4.82
CA ILE A 18 -13.96 1.41 4.79
C ILE A 18 -14.12 2.26 3.52
N PHE A 19 -14.36 1.67 2.35
CA PHE A 19 -14.58 2.42 1.10
C PHE A 19 -15.81 3.31 1.19
N LYS A 20 -16.92 2.80 1.74
CA LYS A 20 -18.14 3.57 1.97
C LYS A 20 -17.91 4.73 2.94
N LEU A 21 -17.21 4.48 4.05
CA LEU A 21 -16.84 5.51 5.01
C LEU A 21 -15.95 6.58 4.35
N THR A 22 -15.02 6.17 3.48
CA THR A 22 -14.17 7.09 2.70
C THR A 22 -15.01 8.01 1.80
N ASP A 23 -16.04 7.48 1.14
CA ASP A 23 -16.98 8.30 0.35
C ASP A 23 -17.70 9.33 1.22
N GLU A 24 -18.14 8.94 2.39
CA GLU A 24 -18.84 9.82 3.33
C GLU A 24 -17.92 10.94 3.85
N VAL A 25 -16.67 10.62 4.18
CA VAL A 25 -15.65 11.60 4.58
C VAL A 25 -15.37 12.58 3.42
N ARG A 26 -15.22 12.10 2.19
CA ARG A 26 -15.01 12.94 1.00
C ARG A 26 -16.19 13.87 0.70
N GLN A 27 -17.40 13.48 1.08
CA GLN A 27 -18.61 14.32 0.98
C GLN A 27 -18.71 15.38 2.09
N GLY A 28 -17.70 15.47 2.97
CA GLY A 28 -17.65 16.43 4.06
C GLY A 28 -18.40 15.99 5.31
N LYS A 29 -18.79 14.72 5.43
CA LYS A 29 -19.25 14.16 6.70
C LYS A 29 -18.05 14.00 7.64
N TYR A 30 -18.32 14.05 8.93
CA TYR A 30 -17.32 13.77 9.97
C TYR A 30 -16.13 14.74 10.08
N GLN A 31 -16.32 16.02 9.67
CA GLN A 31 -15.26 17.04 9.74
C GLN A 31 -14.62 17.22 11.13
N ASP A 32 -15.39 16.99 12.18
CA ASP A 32 -14.95 17.09 13.59
C ASP A 32 -14.75 15.72 14.27
N LEU A 33 -14.64 14.62 13.49
CA LEU A 33 -14.57 13.25 14.04
C LEU A 33 -13.40 13.09 15.02
N LEU A 34 -12.28 13.74 14.73
CA LEU A 34 -11.06 13.68 15.54
C LEU A 34 -10.86 14.93 16.42
N LYS A 35 -11.89 15.74 16.63
CA LYS A 35 -11.79 16.94 17.47
C LYS A 35 -11.37 16.61 18.89
N GLY A 36 -10.28 17.23 19.33
CA GLY A 36 -9.70 16.98 20.66
C GLY A 36 -8.93 15.66 20.76
N LYS A 37 -8.69 14.96 19.62
CA LYS A 37 -7.96 13.71 19.54
C LYS A 37 -6.54 13.94 19.07
N SER A 38 -5.60 13.16 19.62
CA SER A 38 -4.18 13.17 19.27
C SER A 38 -3.82 11.92 18.49
N ALA A 39 -3.30 12.10 17.27
CA ALA A 39 -2.73 11.03 16.46
C ALA A 39 -1.20 11.09 16.52
N ILE A 40 -0.58 10.06 17.07
CA ILE A 40 0.88 9.97 17.14
C ILE A 40 1.39 9.27 15.88
N LEU A 41 2.30 9.93 15.17
CA LEU A 41 2.86 9.48 13.88
C LEU A 41 4.33 9.14 14.06
N PHE A 42 4.74 7.95 13.62
CA PHE A 42 6.15 7.55 13.55
C PHE A 42 6.52 7.30 12.08
N PHE A 43 7.21 8.24 11.46
CA PHE A 43 7.58 8.16 10.06
C PHE A 43 9.06 8.48 9.82
N PRO A 44 9.74 7.79 8.87
CA PRO A 44 11.04 8.24 8.38
C PRO A 44 10.93 9.64 7.77
N ASN A 45 11.91 10.49 8.03
CA ASN A 45 11.93 11.88 7.51
C ASN A 45 11.86 11.96 5.97
N SER A 46 12.25 10.90 5.28
CA SER A 46 12.18 10.77 3.81
C SER A 46 10.78 10.45 3.27
N SER A 47 9.81 10.11 4.13
CA SER A 47 8.47 9.66 3.75
C SER A 47 7.52 10.81 3.43
N ILE A 48 7.89 11.69 2.49
CA ILE A 48 7.17 12.94 2.20
C ILE A 48 5.67 12.68 1.94
N ARG A 49 5.32 11.73 1.05
CA ARG A 49 3.92 11.44 0.70
C ARG A 49 3.12 10.99 1.90
N THR A 50 3.65 10.03 2.66
CA THR A 50 2.99 9.47 3.85
C THR A 50 2.77 10.54 4.92
N ILE A 51 3.80 11.34 5.22
CA ILE A 51 3.70 12.43 6.21
C ILE A 51 2.60 13.41 5.82
N VAL A 52 2.67 13.95 4.59
CA VAL A 52 1.73 14.98 4.13
C VAL A 52 0.28 14.47 4.13
N THR A 53 0.05 13.23 3.66
CA THR A 53 -1.32 12.68 3.59
C THR A 53 -1.91 12.41 4.97
N PHE A 54 -1.16 11.81 5.89
CA PHE A 54 -1.67 11.53 7.23
C PHE A 54 -1.85 12.81 8.05
N GLU A 55 -0.87 13.71 8.08
CA GLU A 55 -1.00 14.99 8.79
C GLU A 55 -2.19 15.80 8.28
N LYS A 56 -2.30 15.95 6.95
CA LYS A 56 -3.40 16.70 6.36
C LYS A 56 -4.75 16.03 6.59
N GLY A 57 -4.83 14.71 6.47
CA GLY A 57 -6.05 13.94 6.72
C GLY A 57 -6.55 14.10 8.16
N ILE A 58 -5.66 13.94 9.15
CA ILE A 58 -5.97 14.12 10.57
C ILE A 58 -6.44 15.53 10.84
N TYR A 59 -5.73 16.54 10.32
CA TYR A 59 -6.11 17.94 10.46
C TYR A 59 -7.51 18.23 9.88
N LEU A 60 -7.82 17.71 8.71
CA LEU A 60 -9.13 17.91 8.07
C LEU A 60 -10.29 17.25 8.85
N LEU A 61 -10.00 16.24 9.66
CA LEU A 61 -10.95 15.60 10.57
C LEU A 61 -10.99 16.26 11.96
N GLY A 62 -10.28 17.38 12.15
CA GLY A 62 -10.27 18.15 13.39
C GLY A 62 -9.29 17.65 14.47
N GLY A 63 -8.45 16.66 14.13
CA GLY A 63 -7.47 16.07 15.06
C GLY A 63 -6.13 16.79 15.08
N GLN A 64 -5.29 16.44 16.05
CA GLN A 64 -3.94 16.95 16.24
C GLN A 64 -2.92 15.87 15.85
N PRO A 65 -2.19 15.99 14.73
CA PRO A 65 -1.08 15.10 14.45
C PRO A 65 0.15 15.51 15.27
N ILE A 66 0.88 14.52 15.80
CA ILE A 66 2.15 14.70 16.51
C ILE A 66 3.16 13.76 15.86
N LEU A 67 4.12 14.32 15.13
CA LEU A 67 5.08 13.57 14.32
C LEU A 67 6.38 13.33 15.07
N PHE A 68 6.84 12.09 15.05
CA PHE A 68 8.17 11.65 15.47
C PHE A 68 8.87 10.93 14.32
N SER A 69 10.19 10.98 14.31
CA SER A 69 10.99 10.09 13.46
C SER A 69 10.83 8.63 13.90
N THR A 70 10.72 7.70 12.94
CA THR A 70 10.56 6.27 13.25
C THR A 70 11.75 5.70 14.02
N GLU A 71 12.96 6.27 13.86
CA GLU A 71 14.16 5.87 14.60
C GLU A 71 14.03 6.07 16.12
N THR A 72 13.03 6.83 16.57
CA THR A 72 12.73 6.94 18.00
C THR A 72 12.23 5.64 18.61
N LEU A 73 11.68 4.73 17.81
CA LEU A 73 11.25 3.40 18.20
C LEU A 73 12.42 2.38 18.28
N ASP A 74 13.58 2.69 17.69
CA ASP A 74 14.77 1.82 17.69
C ASP A 74 15.68 2.07 18.93
N LYS A 75 15.22 2.85 19.92
CA LYS A 75 16.00 3.13 21.12
C LYS A 75 16.05 1.93 22.07
N LYS A 76 16.98 1.99 23.05
CA LYS A 76 17.15 0.94 24.05
C LYS A 76 16.03 0.84 25.10
N GLU A 77 15.14 1.84 25.13
CA GLU A 77 13.97 1.84 26.03
C GLU A 77 13.05 0.67 25.67
N ASP A 78 12.49 0.03 26.70
CA ASP A 78 11.54 -1.06 26.46
C ASP A 78 10.29 -0.51 25.74
N LEU A 79 9.87 -1.17 24.67
CA LEU A 79 8.71 -0.77 23.88
C LEU A 79 7.43 -0.70 24.73
N ARG A 80 7.33 -1.56 25.75
CA ARG A 80 6.18 -1.56 26.67
C ARG A 80 6.10 -0.25 27.47
N ASP A 81 7.24 0.29 27.89
CA ASP A 81 7.29 1.55 28.65
C ASP A 81 6.92 2.73 27.75
N VAL A 82 7.43 2.74 26.51
CA VAL A 82 7.04 3.73 25.49
C VAL A 82 5.53 3.68 25.22
N CYS A 83 4.98 2.49 24.97
CA CYS A 83 3.54 2.31 24.75
C CYS A 83 2.71 2.68 25.98
N GLY A 84 3.16 2.32 27.19
CA GLY A 84 2.52 2.73 28.45
C GLY A 84 2.44 4.24 28.60
N TYR A 85 3.51 4.97 28.24
CA TYR A 85 3.48 6.42 28.22
C TYR A 85 2.49 6.98 27.17
N LEU A 86 2.52 6.41 25.95
CA LEU A 86 1.65 6.85 24.85
C LEU A 86 0.16 6.64 25.15
N ASN A 87 -0.21 5.61 25.91
CA ASN A 87 -1.61 5.35 26.30
C ASN A 87 -2.27 6.52 27.03
N HIS A 88 -1.49 7.39 27.67
CA HIS A 88 -2.02 8.58 28.35
C HIS A 88 -2.29 9.77 27.41
N TRP A 89 -1.73 9.74 26.18
CA TRP A 89 -1.72 10.91 25.30
C TRP A 89 -2.26 10.66 23.89
N ALA A 90 -2.14 9.42 23.42
CA ALA A 90 -2.57 9.05 22.08
C ALA A 90 -4.03 8.60 22.08
N ASP A 91 -4.75 8.95 21.03
CA ASP A 91 -6.03 8.33 20.67
C ASP A 91 -5.87 7.35 19.50
N ILE A 92 -4.79 7.46 18.76
CA ILE A 92 -4.41 6.57 17.66
C ILE A 92 -2.89 6.67 17.42
N VAL A 93 -2.27 5.55 17.07
CA VAL A 93 -0.87 5.51 16.66
C VAL A 93 -0.79 5.04 15.22
N ILE A 94 -0.02 5.74 14.39
CA ILE A 94 0.21 5.42 12.99
C ILE A 94 1.71 5.32 12.77
N ALA A 95 2.20 4.15 12.37
CA ALA A 95 3.63 3.92 12.27
C ALA A 95 4.04 3.32 10.92
N ARG A 96 5.17 3.82 10.41
CA ARG A 96 5.93 3.23 9.32
C ARG A 96 7.27 2.78 9.86
N HIS A 97 7.48 1.49 9.92
CA HIS A 97 8.70 0.87 10.44
C HIS A 97 9.03 -0.39 9.66
N LYS A 98 10.33 -0.66 9.44
CA LYS A 98 10.78 -1.85 8.70
C LYS A 98 10.27 -3.17 9.30
N ASP A 99 10.30 -3.29 10.63
CA ASP A 99 9.94 -4.50 11.35
C ASP A 99 8.45 -4.52 11.70
N ILE A 100 7.70 -5.44 11.09
CA ILE A 100 6.27 -5.63 11.35
C ILE A 100 6.02 -6.14 12.78
N HIS A 101 6.95 -6.92 13.36
CA HIS A 101 6.78 -7.45 14.71
C HIS A 101 6.83 -6.35 15.77
N LEU A 102 7.52 -5.23 15.48
CA LEU A 102 7.46 -4.06 16.34
C LEU A 102 6.04 -3.48 16.36
N LEU A 103 5.38 -3.35 15.20
CA LEU A 103 4.00 -2.86 15.12
C LEU A 103 3.01 -3.83 15.77
N GLU A 104 3.20 -5.13 15.59
CA GLU A 104 2.40 -6.17 16.25
C GLU A 104 2.50 -6.05 17.78
N LYS A 105 3.69 -5.87 18.32
CA LYS A 105 3.90 -5.63 19.75
C LYS A 105 3.33 -4.31 20.23
N MET A 106 3.41 -3.24 19.44
CA MET A 106 2.75 -1.98 19.76
C MET A 106 1.24 -2.18 19.88
N ALA A 107 0.63 -2.95 18.96
CA ALA A 107 -0.81 -3.27 19.03
C ALA A 107 -1.18 -4.11 20.26
N GLU A 108 -0.25 -4.92 20.81
CA GLU A 108 -0.46 -5.65 22.07
C GLU A 108 -0.36 -4.75 23.31
N TYR A 109 0.49 -3.71 23.28
CA TYR A 109 0.78 -2.89 24.46
C TYR A 109 -0.03 -1.58 24.52
N LEU A 110 -0.53 -1.12 23.36
CA LEU A 110 -1.35 0.08 23.28
C LEU A 110 -2.83 -0.24 23.51
N GLU A 111 -3.51 0.63 24.24
CA GLU A 111 -4.97 0.59 24.44
C GLU A 111 -5.72 1.32 23.31
N VAL A 112 -4.98 2.01 22.46
CA VAL A 112 -5.47 2.75 21.29
C VAL A 112 -5.10 2.03 19.99
N PRO A 113 -5.86 2.22 18.89
CA PRO A 113 -5.58 1.51 17.65
C PRO A 113 -4.23 1.87 17.05
N VAL A 114 -3.59 0.86 16.45
CA VAL A 114 -2.36 0.98 15.69
C VAL A 114 -2.64 0.79 14.20
N ILE A 115 -2.17 1.74 13.38
CA ILE A 115 -2.23 1.66 11.92
C ILE A 115 -0.82 1.48 11.36
N ASN A 116 -0.66 0.41 10.60
CA ASN A 116 0.54 0.14 9.82
C ASN A 116 0.53 0.99 8.54
N ALA A 117 1.34 2.03 8.50
CA ALA A 117 1.50 2.87 7.32
C ALA A 117 2.48 2.27 6.28
N MET A 118 3.36 1.37 6.67
CA MET A 118 4.20 0.50 5.82
C MET A 118 5.20 -0.27 6.69
N THR A 119 5.48 -1.50 6.32
CA THR A 119 6.65 -2.28 6.79
C THR A 119 7.42 -2.87 5.61
N ASP A 120 8.52 -3.60 5.88
CA ASP A 120 9.21 -4.38 4.84
C ASP A 120 8.42 -5.61 4.37
N VAL A 121 7.32 -5.94 5.07
CA VAL A 121 6.48 -7.11 4.78
C VAL A 121 5.22 -6.74 3.99
N ASN A 122 4.61 -5.57 4.30
CA ASN A 122 3.36 -5.16 3.66
C ASN A 122 3.13 -3.65 3.72
N HIS A 123 2.10 -3.19 2.99
CA HIS A 123 1.67 -1.79 2.93
C HIS A 123 0.13 -1.71 2.85
N PRO A 124 -0.60 -2.00 3.96
CA PRO A 124 -2.06 -2.10 3.92
C PRO A 124 -2.76 -0.79 3.51
N CYS A 125 -2.24 0.37 3.94
CA CYS A 125 -2.83 1.67 3.58
C CYS A 125 -2.73 1.97 2.08
N GLU A 126 -1.62 1.59 1.43
CA GLU A 126 -1.46 1.72 -0.02
C GLU A 126 -2.50 0.87 -0.75
N MET A 127 -2.59 -0.41 -0.37
CA MET A 127 -3.55 -1.32 -0.99
C MET A 127 -5.00 -0.87 -0.82
N LEU A 128 -5.36 -0.35 0.36
CA LEU A 128 -6.69 0.22 0.59
C LEU A 128 -6.94 1.41 -0.32
N THR A 129 -5.95 2.28 -0.51
CA THR A 129 -6.05 3.46 -1.38
C THR A 129 -6.24 3.05 -2.83
N ASP A 130 -5.41 2.13 -3.33
CA ASP A 130 -5.47 1.65 -4.71
C ASP A 130 -6.79 0.93 -4.99
N MET A 131 -7.19 0.00 -4.12
CA MET A 131 -8.47 -0.71 -4.27
C MET A 131 -9.67 0.24 -4.19
N TYR A 132 -9.63 1.23 -3.28
CA TYR A 132 -10.67 2.27 -3.23
C TYR A 132 -10.73 3.06 -4.54
N ALA A 133 -9.60 3.52 -5.07
CA ALA A 133 -9.54 4.25 -6.32
C ALA A 133 -10.03 3.40 -7.50
N LEU A 134 -9.62 2.13 -7.58
CA LEU A 134 -10.13 1.16 -8.56
C LEU A 134 -11.65 0.99 -8.47
N SER A 135 -12.21 0.96 -7.26
CA SER A 135 -13.67 0.85 -7.06
C SER A 135 -14.47 2.04 -7.62
N LYS A 136 -13.80 3.19 -7.92
CA LYS A 136 -14.45 4.36 -8.51
C LYS A 136 -14.48 4.36 -10.04
N ILE A 137 -13.60 3.59 -10.66
CA ILE A 137 -13.48 3.53 -12.12
C ILE A 137 -13.87 2.16 -12.70
N ARG A 138 -13.89 1.13 -11.88
CA ARG A 138 -14.34 -0.22 -12.26
C ARG A 138 -15.65 -0.56 -11.57
N LYS A 139 -16.59 -1.16 -12.30
CA LYS A 139 -17.86 -1.59 -11.73
C LYS A 139 -17.67 -2.63 -10.61
N ASP A 140 -16.72 -3.53 -10.81
CA ASP A 140 -16.35 -4.59 -9.88
C ASP A 140 -14.93 -5.03 -10.19
N PHE A 141 -13.95 -4.35 -9.59
CA PHE A 141 -12.52 -4.60 -9.84
C PHE A 141 -12.08 -6.00 -9.40
N THR A 142 -12.86 -6.68 -8.56
CA THR A 142 -12.51 -8.03 -8.10
C THR A 142 -12.66 -9.08 -9.21
N LYS A 143 -13.31 -8.74 -10.32
CA LYS A 143 -13.40 -9.58 -11.53
C LYS A 143 -12.30 -9.31 -12.53
N ASP A 144 -11.53 -8.26 -12.33
CA ASP A 144 -10.38 -7.91 -13.17
C ASP A 144 -9.22 -8.87 -12.90
N ARG A 145 -8.41 -9.13 -13.93
CA ARG A 145 -7.19 -9.91 -13.85
C ARG A 145 -6.00 -9.00 -13.61
N PHE A 146 -5.38 -9.18 -12.46
CA PHE A 146 -4.24 -8.37 -12.05
C PHE A 146 -2.92 -9.00 -12.46
N LEU A 147 -1.99 -8.16 -12.87
CA LEU A 147 -0.58 -8.47 -13.04
C LEU A 147 0.24 -7.56 -12.13
N PHE A 148 1.01 -8.12 -11.23
CA PHE A 148 2.03 -7.39 -10.50
C PHE A 148 3.39 -7.55 -11.18
N VAL A 149 4.02 -6.45 -11.54
CA VAL A 149 5.36 -6.41 -12.14
C VAL A 149 6.35 -5.91 -11.10
N GLY A 150 7.13 -6.82 -10.55
CA GLY A 150 8.06 -6.54 -9.48
C GLY A 150 8.49 -7.79 -8.72
N GLY A 151 9.45 -7.62 -7.82
CA GLY A 151 9.98 -8.70 -6.99
C GLY A 151 9.15 -8.96 -5.73
N LYS A 152 9.63 -9.92 -4.94
CA LYS A 152 9.09 -10.22 -3.61
C LYS A 152 9.48 -9.10 -2.64
N GLY A 153 8.77 -7.97 -2.72
CA GLY A 153 8.85 -6.83 -1.82
C GLY A 153 7.54 -6.60 -1.06
N ASN A 154 7.53 -5.60 -0.19
CA ASN A 154 6.35 -5.27 0.62
C ASN A 154 5.11 -4.92 -0.22
N ILE A 155 5.26 -4.25 -1.35
CA ILE A 155 4.14 -3.92 -2.26
C ILE A 155 3.60 -5.20 -2.92
N GLY A 156 4.46 -6.07 -3.47
CA GLY A 156 4.03 -7.33 -4.05
C GLY A 156 3.30 -8.22 -3.04
N LEU A 157 3.86 -8.36 -1.84
CA LEU A 157 3.24 -9.12 -0.76
C LEU A 157 1.90 -8.49 -0.31
N ALA A 158 1.80 -7.16 -0.29
CA ALA A 158 0.56 -6.47 0.04
C ALA A 158 -0.53 -6.68 -1.04
N TRP A 159 -0.18 -6.67 -2.34
CA TRP A 159 -1.09 -7.08 -3.41
C TRP A 159 -1.53 -8.54 -3.27
N GLN A 160 -0.62 -9.44 -2.85
CA GLN A 160 -0.97 -10.84 -2.58
C GLN A 160 -1.91 -10.98 -1.37
N GLU A 161 -1.73 -10.20 -0.30
CA GLU A 161 -2.69 -10.11 0.81
C GLU A 161 -4.05 -9.61 0.32
N ALA A 162 -4.07 -8.52 -0.45
CA ALA A 162 -5.28 -7.94 -1.02
C ALA A 162 -6.04 -8.93 -1.90
N SER A 163 -5.34 -9.66 -2.78
CA SER A 163 -5.96 -10.67 -3.65
C SER A 163 -6.63 -11.80 -2.87
N ARG A 164 -6.01 -12.25 -1.77
CA ARG A 164 -6.59 -13.28 -0.90
C ARG A 164 -7.83 -12.81 -0.17
N VAL A 165 -7.83 -11.55 0.32
CA VAL A 165 -8.96 -11.00 1.07
C VAL A 165 -10.12 -10.67 0.15
N MET A 166 -9.86 -10.07 -1.00
CA MET A 166 -10.89 -9.60 -1.94
C MET A 166 -11.30 -10.65 -2.97
N GLY A 167 -10.49 -11.70 -3.16
CA GLY A 167 -10.81 -12.82 -4.05
C GLY A 167 -10.54 -12.57 -5.54
N PHE A 168 -9.73 -11.57 -5.92
CA PHE A 168 -9.36 -11.35 -7.31
C PHE A 168 -8.14 -12.17 -7.74
N GLU A 169 -8.03 -12.44 -9.06
CA GLU A 169 -6.91 -13.15 -9.65
C GLU A 169 -5.69 -12.24 -9.71
N LEU A 170 -4.56 -12.68 -9.14
CA LEU A 170 -3.27 -11.99 -9.20
C LEU A 170 -2.21 -12.91 -9.80
N GLN A 171 -1.47 -12.43 -10.78
CA GLN A 171 -0.29 -13.07 -11.36
C GLN A 171 0.91 -12.14 -11.25
N GLN A 172 2.12 -12.66 -11.43
CA GLN A 172 3.35 -11.89 -11.28
C GLN A 172 4.17 -11.91 -12.58
N CYS A 173 4.85 -10.80 -12.89
CA CYS A 173 5.96 -10.76 -13.85
C CYS A 173 7.22 -10.29 -13.12
N CYS A 174 8.26 -11.12 -13.13
CA CYS A 174 9.50 -10.82 -12.39
C CYS A 174 10.70 -11.52 -13.01
N GLY A 175 11.90 -11.06 -12.66
CA GLY A 175 13.14 -11.78 -12.93
C GLY A 175 13.20 -13.12 -12.19
N GLN A 176 14.01 -14.04 -12.69
CA GLN A 176 14.21 -15.33 -12.07
C GLN A 176 14.79 -15.19 -10.65
N GLY A 177 14.18 -15.88 -9.68
CA GLY A 177 14.57 -15.82 -8.25
C GLY A 177 13.86 -14.74 -7.44
N TYR A 178 12.98 -13.95 -8.07
CA TYR A 178 12.19 -12.91 -7.41
C TYR A 178 10.70 -13.29 -7.26
N GLU A 179 10.36 -14.55 -7.48
CA GLU A 179 9.00 -15.04 -7.47
C GLU A 179 8.38 -15.01 -6.06
N MET A 180 7.13 -14.60 -6.00
CA MET A 180 6.28 -14.74 -4.81
C MET A 180 5.62 -16.12 -4.82
N GLY A 181 5.77 -16.86 -3.73
CA GLY A 181 5.18 -18.19 -3.63
C GLY A 181 3.65 -18.16 -3.76
N GLY A 182 3.12 -19.16 -4.49
CA GLY A 182 1.67 -19.33 -4.66
C GLY A 182 1.02 -18.49 -5.77
N LEU A 183 1.80 -17.75 -6.55
CA LEU A 183 1.35 -17.04 -7.75
C LEU A 183 1.93 -17.69 -9.00
N MET A 184 1.17 -17.61 -10.10
CA MET A 184 1.70 -17.87 -11.44
C MET A 184 2.64 -16.71 -11.82
N SER A 185 3.87 -17.04 -12.24
CA SER A 185 4.89 -16.06 -12.56
C SER A 185 5.38 -16.18 -14.00
N TYR A 186 5.68 -15.05 -14.60
CA TYR A 186 6.26 -14.89 -15.93
C TYR A 186 7.59 -14.14 -15.81
N ASN A 187 8.49 -14.37 -16.76
CA ASN A 187 9.77 -13.66 -16.85
C ASN A 187 9.86 -12.72 -18.08
N ASN A 188 8.75 -12.58 -18.82
CA ASN A 188 8.63 -11.69 -19.96
C ASN A 188 7.30 -10.95 -19.91
N ILE A 189 7.33 -9.62 -20.02
CA ILE A 189 6.14 -8.78 -19.92
C ILE A 189 5.12 -9.04 -21.05
N TYR A 190 5.57 -9.37 -22.23
CA TYR A 190 4.69 -9.60 -23.40
C TYR A 190 3.84 -10.87 -23.24
N ASP A 191 4.36 -11.88 -22.56
CA ASP A 191 3.59 -13.08 -22.21
C ASP A 191 2.67 -12.83 -21.01
N ALA A 192 3.17 -12.07 -20.04
CA ALA A 192 2.48 -11.82 -18.78
C ALA A 192 1.24 -10.94 -18.94
N VAL A 193 1.31 -9.92 -19.79
CA VAL A 193 0.29 -8.86 -19.89
C VAL A 193 -0.95 -9.27 -20.69
N VAL A 194 -0.88 -10.37 -21.47
CA VAL A 194 -2.01 -10.82 -22.29
C VAL A 194 -3.23 -11.13 -21.42
N GLY A 195 -4.35 -10.48 -21.76
CA GLY A 195 -5.62 -10.67 -21.07
C GLY A 195 -5.67 -10.09 -19.67
N LYS A 196 -4.76 -9.19 -19.32
CA LYS A 196 -4.80 -8.48 -18.03
C LYS A 196 -5.58 -7.18 -18.13
N ASP A 197 -6.24 -6.82 -17.02
CA ASP A 197 -7.05 -5.62 -16.90
C ASP A 197 -6.34 -4.56 -16.08
N ILE A 198 -5.56 -4.98 -15.07
CA ILE A 198 -4.85 -4.09 -14.16
C ILE A 198 -3.39 -4.56 -14.04
N VAL A 199 -2.46 -3.66 -14.35
CA VAL A 199 -1.03 -3.89 -14.23
C VAL A 199 -0.50 -2.98 -13.13
N CYS A 200 0.01 -3.57 -12.05
CA CYS A 200 0.61 -2.86 -10.92
C CYS A 200 2.13 -3.04 -10.96
N THR A 201 2.88 -2.03 -10.58
CA THR A 201 4.35 -2.14 -10.49
C THR A 201 4.86 -1.71 -9.12
N ASP A 202 6.10 -2.07 -8.82
CA ASP A 202 6.89 -1.50 -7.74
C ASP A 202 8.26 -1.12 -8.27
N SER A 203 8.91 -0.15 -7.62
CA SER A 203 10.27 0.25 -7.95
C SER A 203 11.26 -0.89 -7.74
N LEU A 204 12.27 -0.96 -8.60
CA LEU A 204 13.27 -2.00 -8.55
C LEU A 204 14.54 -1.50 -7.84
N PRO A 205 15.17 -2.32 -7.00
CA PRO A 205 16.49 -1.99 -6.49
C PRO A 205 17.52 -2.00 -7.64
N ALA A 206 18.48 -1.10 -7.60
CA ALA A 206 19.50 -0.95 -8.66
C ALA A 206 20.22 -2.27 -8.99
N SER A 207 20.38 -3.15 -8.01
CA SER A 207 20.98 -4.49 -8.19
C SER A 207 20.13 -5.46 -9.01
N ALA A 208 18.84 -5.23 -9.13
CA ALA A 208 17.90 -6.12 -9.84
C ALA A 208 17.56 -5.64 -11.26
N LEU A 209 17.95 -4.44 -11.67
CA LEU A 209 17.55 -3.86 -12.96
C LEU A 209 17.86 -4.77 -14.17
N THR A 210 18.99 -5.45 -14.15
CA THR A 210 19.37 -6.38 -15.24
C THR A 210 18.43 -7.59 -15.30
N ASP A 211 18.03 -8.12 -14.15
CA ASP A 211 17.18 -9.30 -14.06
C ASP A 211 15.74 -9.00 -14.46
N PHE A 212 15.33 -7.74 -14.39
CA PHE A 212 13.98 -7.28 -14.76
C PHE A 212 13.88 -6.64 -16.14
N LYS A 213 14.94 -6.68 -16.96
CA LYS A 213 14.95 -6.04 -18.28
C LYS A 213 13.79 -6.48 -19.18
N GLU A 214 13.46 -7.77 -19.16
CA GLU A 214 12.36 -8.34 -19.96
C GLU A 214 10.97 -8.12 -19.31
N CYS A 215 10.95 -7.58 -18.10
CA CYS A 215 9.70 -7.30 -17.33
C CYS A 215 9.28 -5.83 -17.42
N GLN A 216 10.03 -4.95 -18.07
CA GLN A 216 9.70 -3.52 -18.15
C GLN A 216 8.33 -3.31 -18.80
N VAL A 217 7.45 -2.56 -18.14
CA VAL A 217 6.14 -2.20 -18.70
C VAL A 217 6.31 -1.08 -19.73
N THR A 218 6.01 -1.40 -20.99
CA THR A 218 6.11 -0.47 -22.12
C THR A 218 4.75 -0.20 -22.74
N THR A 219 4.64 0.85 -23.54
CA THR A 219 3.42 1.12 -24.33
C THR A 219 3.09 -0.04 -25.30
N ALA A 220 4.11 -0.73 -25.82
CA ALA A 220 3.91 -1.90 -26.68
C ALA A 220 3.32 -3.07 -25.87
N ALA A 221 3.81 -3.33 -24.66
CA ALA A 221 3.26 -4.35 -23.78
C ALA A 221 1.80 -4.03 -23.40
N MET A 222 1.51 -2.79 -22.98
CA MET A 222 0.14 -2.40 -22.61
C MET A 222 -0.88 -2.52 -23.76
N LYS A 223 -0.44 -2.42 -25.01
CA LYS A 223 -1.33 -2.68 -26.18
C LYS A 223 -1.72 -4.15 -26.34
N MET A 224 -1.03 -5.08 -25.70
CA MET A 224 -1.35 -6.51 -25.69
C MET A 224 -2.25 -6.92 -24.50
N ALA A 225 -2.42 -6.03 -23.53
CA ALA A 225 -3.39 -6.18 -22.46
C ALA A 225 -4.83 -6.02 -23.00
N ASN A 226 -5.82 -6.17 -22.14
CA ASN A 226 -7.21 -5.89 -22.50
C ASN A 226 -7.38 -4.42 -22.91
N GLU A 227 -8.40 -4.10 -23.73
CA GLU A 227 -8.58 -2.77 -24.33
C GLU A 227 -8.61 -1.63 -23.32
N ASP A 228 -9.29 -1.85 -22.18
CA ASP A 228 -9.42 -0.88 -21.11
C ASP A 228 -8.44 -1.14 -19.94
N ALA A 229 -7.34 -1.83 -20.23
CA ALA A 229 -6.34 -2.11 -19.22
C ALA A 229 -5.68 -0.83 -18.72
N ILE A 230 -5.46 -0.78 -17.40
CA ILE A 230 -4.80 0.34 -16.72
C ILE A 230 -3.48 -0.09 -16.13
N LEU A 231 -2.55 0.86 -16.04
CA LEU A 231 -1.28 0.74 -15.38
C LEU A 231 -1.29 1.58 -14.10
N ASN A 232 -1.09 0.93 -12.96
CA ASN A 232 -1.00 1.53 -11.63
C ASN A 232 0.44 1.40 -11.09
N PRO A 233 1.33 2.36 -11.37
CA PRO A 233 2.69 2.34 -10.88
C PRO A 233 2.76 2.85 -9.44
N CYS A 234 3.29 2.03 -8.53
CA CYS A 234 3.48 2.44 -7.13
C CYS A 234 4.63 3.47 -7.01
N PRO A 235 4.38 4.69 -6.47
CA PRO A 235 5.43 5.68 -6.30
C PRO A 235 6.31 5.41 -5.06
N PRO A 236 7.65 5.66 -5.13
CA PRO A 236 8.34 6.23 -6.28
C PRO A 236 8.52 5.22 -7.43
N PHE A 237 8.27 5.64 -8.65
CA PHE A 237 8.56 4.85 -9.84
C PHE A 237 9.62 5.53 -10.70
N TYR A 238 10.40 4.75 -11.46
CA TYR A 238 11.52 5.26 -12.22
C TYR A 238 11.35 4.98 -13.72
N ARG A 239 11.19 6.09 -14.48
CA ARG A 239 11.06 6.04 -15.94
C ARG A 239 12.33 5.50 -16.59
N GLY A 240 12.19 4.44 -17.35
CA GLY A 240 13.29 3.71 -18.00
C GLY A 240 13.77 2.50 -17.19
N GLU A 241 13.22 2.27 -15.99
CA GLU A 241 13.48 1.09 -15.16
C GLU A 241 12.29 0.13 -15.23
N GLU A 242 11.40 0.09 -14.23
CA GLU A 242 10.21 -0.80 -14.25
C GLU A 242 9.14 -0.36 -15.25
N VAL A 243 9.09 0.92 -15.60
CA VAL A 243 8.18 1.50 -16.60
C VAL A 243 8.93 2.31 -17.64
N SER A 244 8.52 2.23 -18.92
CA SER A 244 9.12 3.07 -19.96
C SER A 244 8.67 4.53 -19.81
N LYS A 245 9.43 5.48 -20.40
CA LYS A 245 9.04 6.89 -20.37
C LYS A 245 7.70 7.12 -21.08
N GLU A 246 7.52 6.48 -22.22
CA GLU A 246 6.38 6.67 -23.11
C GLU A 246 5.08 6.10 -22.50
N VAL A 247 5.16 4.99 -21.74
CA VAL A 247 3.96 4.43 -21.12
C VAL A 247 3.40 5.35 -20.04
N MET A 248 4.25 6.12 -19.35
CA MET A 248 3.85 7.08 -18.32
C MET A 248 3.14 8.32 -18.87
N GLU A 249 3.17 8.54 -20.19
CA GLU A 249 2.45 9.60 -20.90
C GLU A 249 1.23 9.06 -21.66
N SER A 250 0.93 7.78 -21.49
CA SER A 250 -0.17 7.12 -22.19
C SER A 250 -1.51 7.30 -21.45
N LYS A 251 -2.60 6.99 -22.15
CA LYS A 251 -3.95 6.96 -21.57
C LYS A 251 -4.19 5.82 -20.55
N ASN A 252 -3.25 4.88 -20.44
CA ASN A 252 -3.38 3.71 -19.57
C ASN A 252 -3.00 3.99 -18.11
N ILE A 253 -2.43 5.17 -17.82
CA ILE A 253 -2.01 5.53 -16.45
C ILE A 253 -3.23 5.79 -15.58
N PHE A 254 -3.17 5.23 -14.39
CA PHE A 254 -4.15 5.37 -13.33
C PHE A 254 -3.66 6.30 -12.22
#